data_6d3b71109620750c35a08ee479512394
#
_entry.id   6d3b71109620750c35a08ee479512394
#
_cell.length_a   1.000
_cell.length_b   1.000
_cell.length_c   1.000
_cell.angle_alpha   90.00
_cell.angle_beta   90.00
_cell.angle_gamma   90.00
#
_symmetry.space_group_name_H-M   'P 1'
#
loop_
_entity.id
_entity.type
_entity.pdbx_description
1 polymer ?
#
loop_
_entity_poly.entity_id
_entity_poly.type
_entity_poly.pdbx_seq_one_letter_code
_entity_poly.pdbx_strand_id
1 'polypeptide(L)'
;MKTHACIAFSALLLGTASMGVHAAAPEQDTPLYIGAAMGGSSFSLPSSHTPVPSGGEKNDKSGTAFKVYGGYRLTEHFGVEGGYARLGRVSQWTSVNGVAARQSGSGQVFYGAATARLPIGEAFALNGRLGVAHGKVSGSDTLLPPDQRIAGSATGVMAGFGAEYKVYQNVALTADFDYFGKLSKQTKGGMLTVGLRANF
;
A
#
# COMPACT_ATOMS: atom_id res chain seq x y z
N MET A 1 26.96 -24.86 -14.55
CA MET A 1 27.25 -24.32 -13.21
C MET A 1 26.63 -22.92 -13.17
N LYS A 2 25.50 -22.75 -12.50
CA LYS A 2 24.84 -21.44 -12.33
C LYS A 2 24.79 -21.17 -10.82
N THR A 3 25.60 -20.24 -10.37
CA THR A 3 25.70 -19.78 -9.00
C THR A 3 24.51 -18.91 -8.65
N HIS A 4 23.69 -19.36 -7.71
CA HIS A 4 22.60 -18.56 -7.14
C HIS A 4 23.18 -17.71 -6.01
N ALA A 5 23.18 -16.40 -6.18
CA ALA A 5 23.48 -15.45 -5.12
C ALA A 5 22.24 -15.29 -4.22
N CYS A 6 22.27 -15.89 -3.04
CA CYS A 6 21.33 -15.62 -1.96
C CYS A 6 21.71 -14.29 -1.31
N ILE A 7 20.89 -13.25 -1.50
CA ILE A 7 20.97 -12.04 -0.70
C ILE A 7 20.04 -12.23 0.49
N ALA A 8 20.61 -12.56 1.62
CA ALA A 8 19.94 -12.58 2.91
C ALA A 8 19.82 -11.14 3.43
N PHE A 9 18.62 -10.61 3.45
CA PHE A 9 18.29 -9.36 4.12
C PHE A 9 17.76 -9.71 5.52
N SER A 10 18.67 -9.84 6.48
CA SER A 10 18.32 -9.95 7.90
C SER A 10 18.58 -8.61 8.56
N ALA A 11 17.53 -7.85 8.79
CA ALA A 11 17.58 -6.69 9.69
C ALA A 11 16.33 -6.71 10.56
N LEU A 12 16.39 -7.52 11.62
CA LEU A 12 15.45 -7.50 12.72
C LEU A 12 16.05 -6.64 13.83
N LEU A 13 15.70 -5.36 13.89
CA LEU A 13 15.97 -4.48 15.01
C LEU A 13 14.68 -4.32 15.84
N LEU A 14 14.45 -5.28 16.74
CA LEU A 14 13.55 -5.05 17.86
C LEU A 14 14.31 -4.24 18.92
N GLY A 15 14.21 -2.92 18.84
CA GLY A 15 14.57 -2.03 19.93
C GLY A 15 13.42 -2.00 20.94
N THR A 16 13.64 -2.53 22.13
CA THR A 16 12.76 -2.32 23.28
C THR A 16 12.80 -0.85 23.67
N ALA A 17 11.79 -0.09 23.25
CA ALA A 17 11.59 1.29 23.70
C ALA A 17 11.09 1.24 25.15
N SER A 18 11.97 1.50 26.12
CA SER A 18 11.60 1.82 27.49
C SER A 18 10.85 3.16 27.47
N MET A 19 9.56 3.13 27.77
CA MET A 19 8.75 4.34 27.97
C MET A 19 9.19 5.04 29.27
N GLY A 20 10.19 5.89 29.16
CA GLY A 20 10.52 6.87 30.19
C GLY A 20 9.52 8.03 30.09
N VAL A 21 8.72 8.23 31.12
CA VAL A 21 7.93 9.45 31.31
C VAL A 21 8.91 10.60 31.48
N HIS A 22 9.08 11.43 30.44
CA HIS A 22 9.83 12.68 30.54
C HIS A 22 8.85 13.86 30.52
N ALA A 23 9.05 14.75 31.50
CA ALA A 23 8.38 16.03 31.60
C ALA A 23 8.58 16.87 30.33
N ALA A 24 7.58 17.69 30.00
CA ALA A 24 7.47 18.54 28.84
C ALA A 24 8.78 19.27 28.47
N ALA A 25 9.45 18.75 27.46
CA ALA A 25 10.43 19.51 26.70
C ALA A 25 9.71 20.21 25.52
N PRO A 26 10.22 21.34 25.03
CA PRO A 26 9.63 22.05 23.91
C PRO A 26 9.50 21.11 22.73
N GLU A 27 8.40 21.21 22.02
CA GLU A 27 7.95 20.39 20.90
C GLU A 27 9.04 20.35 19.79
N GLN A 28 10.01 19.45 19.95
CA GLN A 28 10.90 19.10 18.86
C GLN A 28 10.11 18.19 17.93
N ASP A 29 9.82 18.71 16.74
CA ASP A 29 9.29 17.91 15.65
C ASP A 29 10.28 16.77 15.38
N THR A 30 10.03 15.64 16.01
CA THR A 30 10.89 14.45 15.90
C THR A 30 10.87 13.99 14.45
N PRO A 31 12.04 13.83 13.83
CA PRO A 31 12.14 13.61 12.39
C PRO A 31 11.66 12.20 11.98
N LEU A 32 11.62 11.25 12.91
CA LEU A 32 11.25 9.85 12.62
C LEU A 32 9.77 9.61 12.94
N TYR A 33 9.10 8.90 12.06
CA TYR A 33 7.73 8.43 12.31
C TYR A 33 7.51 7.02 11.81
N ILE A 34 6.56 6.32 12.45
CA ILE A 34 6.05 5.03 12.03
C ILE A 34 4.52 5.04 12.07
N GLY A 35 3.90 4.34 11.15
CA GLY A 35 2.44 4.27 11.10
C GLY A 35 1.91 2.93 10.61
N ALA A 36 0.66 2.68 10.98
CA ALA A 36 -0.12 1.56 10.51
C ALA A 36 -1.53 2.03 10.14
N ALA A 37 -2.07 1.53 9.06
CA ALA A 37 -3.38 1.91 8.56
C ALA A 37 -4.09 0.71 7.93
N MET A 38 -5.42 0.73 7.97
CA MET A 38 -6.29 -0.26 7.34
C MET A 38 -7.42 0.42 6.57
N GLY A 39 -8.00 -0.31 5.60
CA GLY A 39 -9.07 0.26 4.80
C GLY A 39 -9.50 -0.64 3.66
N GLY A 40 -9.93 -0.03 2.57
CA GLY A 40 -10.35 -0.71 1.35
C GLY A 40 -9.36 -0.50 0.20
N SER A 41 -9.19 -1.52 -0.61
CA SER A 41 -8.45 -1.44 -1.87
C SER A 41 -9.38 -1.71 -3.05
N SER A 42 -9.08 -1.07 -4.17
CA SER A 42 -9.75 -1.26 -5.45
C SER A 42 -8.72 -1.54 -6.54
N PHE A 43 -9.04 -2.47 -7.43
CA PHE A 43 -8.18 -2.82 -8.55
C PHE A 43 -8.88 -2.47 -9.87
N SER A 44 -8.13 -1.86 -10.77
CA SER A 44 -8.55 -1.65 -12.15
C SER A 44 -7.88 -2.70 -13.03
N LEU A 45 -8.70 -3.61 -13.56
CA LEU A 45 -8.29 -4.60 -14.54
C LEU A 45 -8.69 -4.11 -15.93
N PRO A 46 -7.90 -4.37 -17.00
CA PRO A 46 -8.34 -4.08 -18.35
C PRO A 46 -9.61 -4.86 -18.66
N SER A 47 -10.63 -4.18 -19.15
CA SER A 47 -11.87 -4.79 -19.59
C SER A 47 -11.60 -5.62 -20.84
N SER A 48 -11.55 -6.94 -20.74
CA SER A 48 -11.68 -7.80 -21.91
C SER A 48 -13.13 -7.74 -22.37
N HIS A 49 -13.32 -7.23 -23.58
CA HIS A 49 -14.64 -7.13 -24.24
C HIS A 49 -15.07 -8.51 -24.74
N THR A 50 -15.40 -9.42 -23.85
CA THR A 50 -16.18 -10.60 -24.17
C THR A 50 -17.53 -10.44 -23.51
N PRO A 51 -18.64 -10.43 -24.29
CA PRO A 51 -19.97 -10.39 -23.72
C PRO A 51 -20.19 -11.67 -22.90
N VAL A 52 -20.28 -11.53 -21.57
CA VAL A 52 -20.69 -12.64 -20.70
C VAL A 52 -22.22 -12.64 -20.68
N PRO A 53 -22.90 -13.81 -20.90
CA PRO A 53 -24.33 -13.90 -20.78
C PRO A 53 -24.79 -13.45 -19.38
N SER A 54 -25.86 -12.67 -19.36
CA SER A 54 -26.44 -12.02 -18.18
C SER A 54 -26.89 -13.06 -17.13
N GLY A 55 -26.06 -13.25 -16.13
CA GLY A 55 -26.38 -13.97 -14.90
C GLY A 55 -25.58 -13.33 -13.79
N GLY A 56 -26.20 -12.48 -13.01
CA GLY A 56 -25.82 -11.76 -11.80
C GLY A 56 -24.46 -12.00 -11.15
N GLU A 57 -23.37 -11.67 -11.79
CA GLU A 57 -22.02 -11.84 -11.25
C GLU A 57 -21.57 -10.58 -10.49
N LYS A 58 -21.51 -10.70 -9.16
CA LYS A 58 -20.83 -9.73 -8.32
C LYS A 58 -19.33 -9.87 -8.51
N ASN A 59 -18.75 -9.04 -9.34
CA ASN A 59 -17.31 -8.83 -9.39
C ASN A 59 -16.88 -8.04 -8.16
N ASP A 60 -16.46 -8.72 -7.10
CA ASP A 60 -15.85 -8.08 -5.93
C ASP A 60 -14.45 -7.57 -6.30
N LYS A 61 -14.39 -6.32 -6.76
CA LYS A 61 -13.15 -5.61 -7.09
C LYS A 61 -12.53 -4.92 -5.87
N SER A 62 -13.15 -5.03 -4.69
CA SER A 62 -12.71 -4.39 -3.46
C SER A 62 -12.29 -5.43 -2.43
N GLY A 63 -11.21 -5.15 -1.72
CA GLY A 63 -10.68 -5.99 -0.66
C GLY A 63 -10.22 -5.16 0.53
N THR A 64 -10.11 -5.80 1.71
CA THR A 64 -9.53 -5.14 2.89
C THR A 64 -8.03 -4.90 2.65
N ALA A 65 -7.60 -3.66 2.78
CA ALA A 65 -6.22 -3.26 2.68
C ALA A 65 -5.60 -3.03 4.06
N PHE A 66 -4.31 -3.29 4.16
CA PHE A 66 -3.50 -2.99 5.35
C PHE A 66 -2.18 -2.38 4.91
N LYS A 67 -1.70 -1.35 5.61
CA LYS A 67 -0.44 -0.65 5.34
C LYS A 67 0.35 -0.45 6.62
N VAL A 68 1.66 -0.70 6.56
CA VAL A 68 2.64 -0.26 7.55
C VAL A 68 3.70 0.56 6.84
N TYR A 69 4.12 1.63 7.48
CA TYR A 69 5.08 2.56 6.89
C TYR A 69 5.93 3.23 7.95
N GLY A 70 7.09 3.70 7.54
CA GLY A 70 7.96 4.52 8.36
C GLY A 70 8.65 5.56 7.48
N GLY A 71 8.96 6.68 8.06
CA GLY A 71 9.56 7.77 7.33
C GLY A 71 10.41 8.68 8.19
N TYR A 72 11.17 9.51 7.51
CA TYR A 72 12.05 10.51 8.11
C TYR A 72 11.75 11.89 7.51
N ARG A 73 11.48 12.86 8.34
CA ARG A 73 11.32 14.27 7.95
C ARG A 73 12.69 14.91 7.79
N LEU A 74 12.99 15.33 6.58
CA LEU A 74 14.23 16.06 6.27
C LEU A 74 14.11 17.54 6.62
N THR A 75 12.90 18.07 6.47
CA THR A 75 12.50 19.43 6.83
C THR A 75 11.09 19.41 7.40
N GLU A 76 10.58 20.55 7.85
CA GLU A 76 9.20 20.71 8.31
C GLU A 76 8.16 20.28 7.23
N HIS A 77 8.50 20.48 5.95
CA HIS A 77 7.58 20.27 4.83
C HIS A 77 7.91 19.02 4.00
N PHE A 78 9.14 18.51 4.02
CA PHE A 78 9.59 17.44 3.15
C PHE A 78 10.23 16.29 3.92
N GLY A 79 10.04 15.09 3.41
CA GLY A 79 10.60 13.89 3.99
C GLY A 79 10.66 12.74 2.99
N VAL A 80 11.03 11.58 3.51
CA VAL A 80 11.05 10.30 2.80
C VAL A 80 10.27 9.26 3.59
N GLU A 81 9.58 8.39 2.89
CA GLU A 81 8.75 7.32 3.47
C GLU A 81 8.99 6.03 2.73
N GLY A 82 9.07 4.93 3.46
CA GLY A 82 9.03 3.59 2.91
C GLY A 82 7.95 2.78 3.59
N GLY A 83 7.35 1.86 2.86
CA GLY A 83 6.28 1.07 3.45
C GLY A 83 5.97 -0.21 2.70
N TYR A 84 5.14 -0.99 3.36
CA TYR A 84 4.56 -2.22 2.85
C TYR A 84 3.04 -2.12 2.93
N ALA A 85 2.37 -2.45 1.84
CA ALA A 85 0.92 -2.54 1.78
C ALA A 85 0.49 -3.93 1.29
N ARG A 86 -0.54 -4.46 1.91
CA ARG A 86 -1.26 -5.63 1.44
C ARG A 86 -2.62 -5.20 0.94
N LEU A 87 -2.80 -5.34 -0.35
CA LEU A 87 -4.06 -5.11 -1.02
C LEU A 87 -4.87 -6.40 -0.91
N GLY A 88 -6.08 -6.33 -0.41
CA GLY A 88 -6.91 -7.48 -0.10
C GLY A 88 -7.06 -8.49 -1.24
N ARG A 89 -7.88 -9.48 -1.02
CA ARG A 89 -8.14 -10.53 -2.02
C ARG A 89 -9.21 -10.05 -3.00
N VAL A 90 -8.87 -10.13 -4.30
CA VAL A 90 -9.81 -9.89 -5.40
C VAL A 90 -10.21 -11.23 -5.98
N SER A 91 -11.50 -11.43 -6.20
CA SER A 91 -12.03 -12.58 -6.89
C SER A 91 -12.75 -12.13 -8.15
N GLN A 92 -12.38 -12.70 -9.29
CA GLN A 92 -13.03 -12.47 -10.58
C GLN A 92 -13.47 -13.80 -11.17
N TRP A 93 -14.68 -13.84 -11.71
CA TRP A 93 -15.14 -14.96 -12.52
C TRP A 93 -14.79 -14.69 -13.98
N THR A 94 -14.20 -15.66 -14.64
CA THR A 94 -13.95 -15.61 -16.08
C THR A 94 -14.50 -16.89 -16.71
N SER A 95 -14.97 -16.78 -17.94
CA SER A 95 -15.41 -17.96 -18.71
C SER A 95 -14.30 -18.33 -19.69
N VAL A 96 -13.80 -19.56 -19.60
CA VAL A 96 -12.84 -20.13 -20.54
C VAL A 96 -13.51 -21.35 -21.19
N ASN A 97 -13.73 -21.28 -22.50
CA ASN A 97 -14.41 -22.34 -23.27
C ASN A 97 -15.80 -22.75 -22.71
N GLY A 98 -16.56 -21.77 -22.21
CA GLY A 98 -17.89 -22.04 -21.63
C GLY A 98 -17.88 -22.60 -20.20
N VAL A 99 -16.72 -22.78 -19.58
CA VAL A 99 -16.56 -23.19 -18.18
C VAL A 99 -16.26 -21.99 -17.31
N ALA A 100 -17.07 -21.78 -16.27
CA ALA A 100 -16.84 -20.70 -15.31
C ALA A 100 -15.63 -21.03 -14.43
N ALA A 101 -14.58 -20.22 -14.51
CA ALA A 101 -13.38 -20.31 -13.69
C ALA A 101 -13.30 -19.12 -12.74
N ARG A 102 -13.04 -19.39 -11.46
CA ARG A 102 -12.84 -18.34 -10.45
C ARG A 102 -11.37 -18.03 -10.31
N GLN A 103 -11.00 -16.82 -10.63
CA GLN A 103 -9.68 -16.27 -10.37
C GLN A 103 -9.66 -15.53 -9.03
N SER A 104 -8.73 -15.85 -8.14
CA SER A 104 -8.51 -15.09 -6.92
C SER A 104 -7.04 -14.69 -6.82
N GLY A 105 -6.79 -13.42 -6.51
CA GLY A 105 -5.44 -12.89 -6.35
C GLY A 105 -5.33 -12.00 -5.11
N SER A 106 -4.17 -11.99 -4.47
CA SER A 106 -3.80 -11.03 -3.43
C SER A 106 -2.60 -10.21 -3.88
N GLY A 107 -2.69 -8.89 -3.68
CA GLY A 107 -1.63 -7.97 -4.00
C GLY A 107 -0.77 -7.62 -2.78
N GLN A 108 0.54 -7.54 -2.97
CA GLN A 108 1.50 -7.02 -2.02
C GLN A 108 2.30 -5.93 -2.70
N VAL A 109 2.63 -4.85 -1.97
CA VAL A 109 3.33 -3.70 -2.51
C VAL A 109 4.37 -3.24 -1.50
N PHE A 110 5.60 -3.07 -1.97
CA PHE A 110 6.64 -2.33 -1.28
C PHE A 110 6.82 -0.99 -2.00
N TYR A 111 6.96 0.07 -1.26
CA TYR A 111 7.15 1.39 -1.87
C TYR A 111 8.19 2.24 -1.14
N GLY A 112 8.74 3.19 -1.89
CA GLY A 112 9.56 4.29 -1.39
C GLY A 112 9.09 5.58 -2.04
N ALA A 113 8.89 6.63 -1.26
CA ALA A 113 8.32 7.88 -1.72
C ALA A 113 8.98 9.09 -1.04
N ALA A 114 9.08 10.19 -1.77
CA ALA A 114 9.23 11.52 -1.19
C ALA A 114 7.86 11.96 -0.66
N THR A 115 7.88 12.62 0.49
CA THR A 115 6.67 13.13 1.15
C THR A 115 6.71 14.64 1.25
N ALA A 116 5.56 15.27 1.08
CA ALA A 116 5.35 16.68 1.34
C ALA A 116 4.25 16.82 2.40
N ARG A 117 4.47 17.65 3.40
CA ARG A 117 3.53 17.95 4.48
C ARG A 117 3.21 19.42 4.53
N LEU A 118 1.93 19.75 4.56
CA LEU A 118 1.43 21.10 4.71
C LEU A 118 0.61 21.20 6.00
N PRO A 119 1.19 21.77 7.08
CA PRO A 119 0.45 22.00 8.32
C PRO A 119 -0.68 23.04 8.08
N ILE A 120 -1.86 22.76 8.63
CA ILE A 120 -3.03 23.64 8.60
C ILE A 120 -3.43 23.88 10.05
N GLY A 121 -2.90 24.95 10.66
CA GLY A 121 -3.06 25.19 12.09
C GLY A 121 -2.26 24.20 12.95
N GLU A 122 -2.68 24.05 14.21
CA GLU A 122 -1.92 23.30 15.22
C GLU A 122 -2.15 21.77 15.21
N ALA A 123 -3.31 21.35 14.73
CA ALA A 123 -3.73 19.96 14.82
C ALA A 123 -3.87 19.25 13.48
N PHE A 124 -3.97 19.97 12.37
CA PHE A 124 -4.27 19.43 11.05
C PHE A 124 -3.07 19.54 10.11
N ALA A 125 -2.86 18.54 9.26
CA ALA A 125 -1.90 18.64 8.16
C ALA A 125 -2.40 17.86 6.95
N LEU A 126 -2.08 18.33 5.75
CA LEU A 126 -2.22 17.59 4.51
C LEU A 126 -0.89 16.95 4.15
N ASN A 127 -0.94 15.75 3.61
CA ASN A 127 0.23 15.00 3.20
C ASN A 127 0.11 14.61 1.72
N GLY A 128 1.20 14.81 0.97
CA GLY A 128 1.37 14.31 -0.38
C GLY A 128 2.50 13.31 -0.43
N ARG A 129 2.42 12.33 -1.32
CA ARG A 129 3.45 11.30 -1.56
C ARG A 129 3.65 11.08 -3.04
N LEU A 130 4.91 10.99 -3.48
CA LEU A 130 5.26 10.64 -4.84
C LEU A 130 6.50 9.76 -4.82
N GLY A 131 6.44 8.62 -5.50
CA GLY A 131 7.53 7.66 -5.46
C GLY A 131 7.39 6.49 -6.41
N VAL A 132 8.04 5.40 -6.04
CA VAL A 132 8.02 4.14 -6.78
C VAL A 132 7.49 3.02 -5.89
N ALA A 133 6.75 2.11 -6.50
CA ALA A 133 6.21 0.96 -5.83
C ALA A 133 6.53 -0.31 -6.63
N HIS A 134 6.94 -1.36 -5.94
CA HIS A 134 7.09 -2.70 -6.50
C HIS A 134 5.94 -3.56 -6.00
N GLY A 135 5.04 -3.90 -6.91
CA GLY A 135 3.89 -4.75 -6.66
C GLY A 135 4.15 -6.20 -7.04
N LYS A 136 3.59 -7.12 -6.24
CA LYS A 136 3.51 -8.54 -6.57
C LYS A 136 2.08 -9.00 -6.38
N VAL A 137 1.49 -9.52 -7.45
CA VAL A 137 0.17 -10.15 -7.41
C VAL A 137 0.38 -11.66 -7.45
N SER A 138 -0.10 -12.34 -6.43
CA SER A 138 -0.11 -13.80 -6.36
C SER A 138 -1.52 -14.29 -6.64
N GLY A 139 -1.70 -15.14 -7.65
CA GLY A 139 -2.96 -15.74 -8.04
C GLY A 139 -2.80 -17.23 -8.20
N SER A 140 -3.88 -17.97 -7.91
CA SER A 140 -3.94 -19.41 -8.10
C SER A 140 -4.79 -19.70 -9.35
N ASP A 141 -4.11 -19.86 -10.49
CA ASP A 141 -4.74 -20.18 -11.77
C ASP A 141 -4.04 -21.35 -12.42
N THR A 142 -4.61 -22.54 -12.24
CA THR A 142 -4.04 -23.77 -12.81
C THR A 142 -4.50 -24.01 -14.25
N LEU A 143 -5.55 -23.32 -14.71
CA LEU A 143 -6.22 -23.59 -15.98
C LEU A 143 -5.92 -22.57 -17.11
N LEU A 144 -5.18 -21.48 -16.83
CA LEU A 144 -4.92 -20.45 -17.83
C LEU A 144 -3.47 -20.48 -18.35
N PRO A 145 -3.28 -20.15 -19.65
CA PRO A 145 -1.95 -19.96 -20.22
C PRO A 145 -1.15 -18.87 -19.46
N PRO A 146 0.19 -18.95 -19.44
CA PRO A 146 1.04 -18.04 -18.66
C PRO A 146 0.89 -16.56 -19.02
N ASP A 147 0.49 -16.24 -20.23
CA ASP A 147 0.26 -14.90 -20.76
C ASP A 147 -1.05 -14.25 -20.29
N GLN A 148 -2.02 -15.09 -19.84
CA GLN A 148 -3.33 -14.65 -19.35
C GLN A 148 -3.42 -14.64 -17.81
N ARG A 149 -2.36 -15.02 -17.11
CA ARG A 149 -2.34 -15.04 -15.64
C ARG A 149 -2.22 -13.64 -15.07
N ILE A 150 -3.05 -13.31 -14.09
CA ILE A 150 -3.00 -12.05 -13.34
C ILE A 150 -1.76 -12.01 -12.44
N ALA A 151 -1.21 -13.18 -12.08
CA ALA A 151 -0.03 -13.30 -11.25
C ALA A 151 1.21 -12.69 -11.94
N GLY A 152 1.95 -11.90 -11.21
CA GLY A 152 3.15 -11.25 -11.71
C GLY A 152 3.64 -10.15 -10.78
N SER A 153 4.80 -9.60 -11.09
CA SER A 153 5.35 -8.44 -10.39
C SER A 153 5.65 -7.33 -11.38
N ALA A 154 5.49 -6.10 -10.96
CA ALA A 154 5.86 -4.93 -11.73
C ALA A 154 6.27 -3.79 -10.80
N THR A 155 7.14 -2.93 -11.31
CA THR A 155 7.51 -1.67 -10.67
C THR A 155 6.82 -0.53 -11.41
N GLY A 156 6.22 0.38 -10.68
CA GLY A 156 5.51 1.53 -11.24
C GLY A 156 5.60 2.76 -10.35
N VAL A 157 5.07 3.85 -10.86
CA VAL A 157 4.93 5.09 -10.10
C VAL A 157 3.86 4.92 -9.04
N MET A 158 4.09 5.50 -7.86
CA MET A 158 3.14 5.63 -6.78
C MET A 158 2.88 7.10 -6.52
N ALA A 159 1.62 7.44 -6.31
CA ALA A 159 1.21 8.76 -5.85
C ALA A 159 0.16 8.60 -4.74
N GLY A 160 0.21 9.44 -3.72
CA GLY A 160 -0.76 9.42 -2.63
C GLY A 160 -1.00 10.80 -2.06
N PHE A 161 -2.14 10.96 -1.46
CA PHE A 161 -2.48 12.14 -0.67
C PHE A 161 -3.27 11.72 0.56
N GLY A 162 -3.22 12.54 1.59
CA GLY A 162 -3.91 12.24 2.83
C GLY A 162 -4.01 13.44 3.74
N ALA A 163 -4.76 13.24 4.81
CA ALA A 163 -4.90 14.18 5.89
C ALA A 163 -4.45 13.53 7.21
N GLU A 164 -3.95 14.36 8.08
CA GLU A 164 -3.47 14.00 9.38
C GLU A 164 -4.11 14.89 10.43
N TYR A 165 -4.56 14.30 11.51
CA TYR A 165 -5.09 15.00 12.67
C TYR A 165 -4.32 14.59 13.93
N LYS A 166 -3.67 15.52 14.56
CA LYS A 166 -2.90 15.34 15.80
C LYS A 166 -3.88 15.08 16.95
N VAL A 167 -3.90 13.86 17.46
CA VAL A 167 -4.76 13.44 18.58
C VAL A 167 -4.03 13.62 19.90
N TYR A 168 -2.73 13.40 19.89
CA TYR A 168 -1.84 13.54 21.05
C TYR A 168 -0.49 14.10 20.58
N GLN A 169 0.38 14.47 21.53
CA GLN A 169 1.68 15.13 21.20
C GLN A 169 2.48 14.38 20.13
N ASN A 170 2.53 13.04 20.23
CA ASN A 170 3.30 12.21 19.31
C ASN A 170 2.42 11.28 18.46
N VAL A 171 1.08 11.34 18.56
CA VAL A 171 0.18 10.44 17.84
C VAL A 171 -0.78 11.23 16.97
N ALA A 172 -0.86 10.85 15.72
CA ALA A 172 -1.81 11.42 14.77
C ALA A 172 -2.69 10.32 14.16
N LEU A 173 -3.96 10.66 13.96
CA LEU A 173 -4.87 9.91 13.10
C LEU A 173 -4.57 10.29 11.65
N THR A 174 -4.52 9.30 10.76
CA THR A 174 -4.28 9.52 9.33
C THR A 174 -5.41 8.97 8.49
N ALA A 175 -5.74 9.67 7.40
CA ALA A 175 -6.64 9.20 6.35
C ALA A 175 -5.93 9.41 5.01
N ASP A 176 -5.64 8.32 4.31
CA ASP A 176 -4.76 8.33 3.13
C ASP A 176 -5.43 7.66 1.94
N PHE A 177 -5.24 8.23 0.76
CA PHE A 177 -5.48 7.59 -0.52
C PHE A 177 -4.15 7.40 -1.24
N ASP A 178 -3.82 6.16 -1.57
CA ASP A 178 -2.61 5.78 -2.31
C ASP A 178 -2.99 5.12 -3.63
N TYR A 179 -2.37 5.56 -4.71
CA TYR A 179 -2.53 5.03 -6.06
C TYR A 179 -1.22 4.40 -6.53
N PHE A 180 -1.31 3.18 -7.06
CA PHE A 180 -0.21 2.41 -7.60
C PHE A 180 -0.40 2.20 -9.10
N GLY A 181 0.44 2.83 -9.89
CA GLY A 181 0.31 2.87 -11.35
C GLY A 181 0.52 1.52 -12.05
N LYS A 182 1.34 0.64 -11.46
CA LYS A 182 1.54 -0.73 -11.94
C LYS A 182 1.78 -1.66 -10.76
N LEU A 183 0.94 -2.67 -10.61
CA LEU A 183 1.10 -3.76 -9.63
C LEU A 183 1.49 -5.08 -10.29
N SER A 184 1.09 -5.24 -11.55
CA SER A 184 1.52 -6.29 -12.47
C SER A 184 1.52 -5.73 -13.90
N LYS A 185 1.77 -6.55 -14.92
CA LYS A 185 1.83 -6.10 -16.32
C LYS A 185 0.57 -5.33 -16.77
N GLN A 186 -0.59 -5.61 -16.16
CA GLN A 186 -1.88 -5.05 -16.59
C GLN A 186 -2.74 -4.51 -15.44
N THR A 187 -2.26 -4.58 -14.17
CA THR A 187 -3.06 -4.24 -13.00
C THR A 187 -2.58 -2.93 -12.38
N LYS A 188 -3.51 -2.03 -12.17
CA LYS A 188 -3.36 -0.80 -11.36
C LYS A 188 -4.17 -0.97 -10.10
N GLY A 189 -3.81 -0.28 -9.02
CA GLY A 189 -4.57 -0.36 -7.79
C GLY A 189 -4.57 0.96 -7.04
N GLY A 190 -5.61 1.14 -6.25
CA GLY A 190 -5.72 2.23 -5.30
C GLY A 190 -6.19 1.68 -3.95
N MET A 191 -5.86 2.37 -2.89
CA MET A 191 -6.36 2.05 -1.57
C MET A 191 -6.70 3.32 -0.80
N LEU A 192 -7.79 3.25 -0.04
CA LEU A 192 -8.19 4.26 0.94
C LEU A 192 -8.03 3.64 2.32
N THR A 193 -7.26 4.29 3.18
CA THR A 193 -6.93 3.76 4.50
C THR A 193 -7.06 4.82 5.58
N VAL A 194 -7.42 4.36 6.79
CA VAL A 194 -7.40 5.16 8.02
C VAL A 194 -6.47 4.47 9.01
N GLY A 195 -5.67 5.22 9.74
CA GLY A 195 -4.65 4.66 10.60
C GLY A 195 -4.13 5.61 11.66
N LEU A 196 -3.09 5.16 12.33
CA LEU A 196 -2.38 5.93 13.34
C LEU A 196 -0.91 6.07 12.93
N ARG A 197 -0.34 7.21 13.23
CA ARG A 197 1.08 7.52 13.09
C ARG A 197 1.63 8.00 14.43
N ALA A 198 2.75 7.41 14.84
CA ALA A 198 3.53 7.86 16.00
C ALA A 198 4.80 8.55 15.49
N ASN A 199 5.11 9.70 16.09
CA ASN A 199 6.32 10.48 15.84
C ASN A 199 7.27 10.30 17.03
N PHE A 200 8.60 10.24 16.78
CA PHE A 200 9.62 9.97 17.81
C PHE A 200 10.72 10.99 17.77
#